data_24a22df420181034a04959df8414e225
#
_entry.id   24a22df420181034a04959df8414e225
#
_cell.length_a   1.000
_cell.length_b   1.000
_cell.length_c   1.000
_cell.angle_alpha   90.00
_cell.angle_beta   90.00
_cell.angle_gamma   90.00
#
_symmetry.space_group_name_H-M   'P 1'
#
loop_
_entity.id
_entity.type
_entity.pdbx_description
1 polymer ?
#
loop_
_entity_poly.entity_id
_entity_poly.type
_entity_poly.pdbx_seq_one_letter_code
_entity_poly.pdbx_strand_id
1 'polypeptide(L)'
;GKKALVLISKGGYKRIGKMIEDSFAESTCEVVFDYFNGECCNSEIDRLVNIVKENQCDLVIGIGGGKIFDTAKAVAYYAGTPVFICPTIASTDAPCSALSVVYTEEGIFEKYLFLPANPNLVLMDTDIITKSPVRLTVAGMGDALATYFEARACKRSGATSCAGGKTTEAAMALAKLCFDTLMEEGVKAKIALEAGVCTPAVEKVIEANTLLSGIGFESAGLAGAHAIHNGFTVLEEC
;
A
#
# COMPACT_ATOMS: atom_id res chain seq x y z
N GLY A 1 20.41 0.25 5.78
CA GLY A 1 20.65 -1.14 6.16
C GLY A 1 21.94 -1.67 5.55
N LYS A 2 22.43 -2.76 6.11
CA LYS A 2 23.59 -3.48 5.55
C LYS A 2 23.15 -4.64 4.68
N LYS A 3 21.98 -5.21 5.00
CA LYS A 3 21.40 -6.35 4.28
C LYS A 3 19.88 -6.26 4.26
N ALA A 4 19.28 -6.24 3.07
CA ALA A 4 17.86 -6.08 2.87
C ALA A 4 17.21 -7.38 2.38
N LEU A 5 16.03 -7.72 2.92
CA LEU A 5 15.08 -8.62 2.27
C LEU A 5 14.26 -7.82 1.28
N VAL A 6 14.27 -8.18 0.01
CA VAL A 6 13.39 -7.60 -1.03
C VAL A 6 12.29 -8.59 -1.36
N LEU A 7 11.07 -8.25 -0.95
CA LEU A 7 9.86 -9.00 -1.25
C LEU A 7 9.22 -8.46 -2.53
N ILE A 8 9.09 -9.32 -3.54
CA ILE A 8 8.55 -8.95 -4.86
C ILE A 8 7.82 -10.15 -5.47
N SER A 9 6.82 -9.92 -6.32
CA SER A 9 6.22 -11.03 -7.07
C SER A 9 7.13 -11.51 -8.20
N LYS A 10 7.02 -12.79 -8.61
CA LYS A 10 7.74 -13.34 -9.76
C LYS A 10 7.55 -12.51 -11.04
N GLY A 11 6.32 -12.01 -11.26
CA GLY A 11 6.00 -11.13 -12.38
C GLY A 11 6.62 -9.74 -12.24
N GLY A 12 6.68 -9.20 -11.02
CA GLY A 12 7.37 -7.94 -10.71
C GLY A 12 8.87 -8.04 -10.99
N TYR A 13 9.50 -9.08 -10.50
CA TYR A 13 10.92 -9.32 -10.72
C TYR A 13 11.28 -9.44 -12.21
N LYS A 14 10.44 -10.12 -13.01
CA LYS A 14 10.65 -10.17 -14.47
C LYS A 14 10.63 -8.80 -15.15
N ARG A 15 9.85 -7.86 -14.63
CA ARG A 15 9.70 -6.52 -15.22
C ARG A 15 10.80 -5.55 -14.80
N ILE A 16 11.16 -5.53 -13.52
CA ILE A 16 12.03 -4.51 -12.93
C ILE A 16 13.18 -5.07 -12.09
N GLY A 17 13.32 -6.41 -11.97
CA GLY A 17 14.33 -7.05 -11.13
C GLY A 17 15.76 -6.61 -11.47
N LYS A 18 16.10 -6.56 -12.78
CA LYS A 18 17.42 -6.09 -13.21
C LYS A 18 17.69 -4.64 -12.79
N MET A 19 16.71 -3.74 -12.90
CA MET A 19 16.86 -2.35 -12.47
C MET A 19 17.12 -2.25 -10.96
N ILE A 20 16.45 -3.10 -10.17
CA ILE A 20 16.65 -3.18 -8.73
C ILE A 20 18.08 -3.69 -8.42
N GLU A 21 18.50 -4.78 -9.07
CA GLU A 21 19.84 -5.34 -8.91
C GLU A 21 20.93 -4.33 -9.26
N ASP A 22 20.80 -3.64 -10.40
CA ASP A 22 21.72 -2.60 -10.83
C ASP A 22 21.82 -1.45 -9.81
N SER A 23 20.68 -1.02 -9.25
CA SER A 23 20.64 0.01 -8.19
C SER A 23 21.36 -0.43 -6.92
N PHE A 24 21.25 -1.70 -6.52
CA PHE A 24 21.95 -2.22 -5.36
C PHE A 24 23.43 -2.50 -5.62
N ALA A 25 23.82 -2.81 -6.86
CA ALA A 25 25.23 -3.02 -7.22
C ALA A 25 26.10 -1.78 -6.99
N GLU A 26 25.52 -0.59 -7.01
CA GLU A 26 26.19 0.68 -6.70
C GLU A 26 26.21 0.98 -5.18
N SER A 27 25.57 0.16 -4.36
CA SER A 27 25.43 0.35 -2.92
C SER A 27 26.30 -0.66 -2.13
N THR A 28 26.47 -0.41 -0.83
CA THR A 28 27.10 -1.37 0.11
C THR A 28 26.09 -2.30 0.77
N CYS A 29 24.80 -2.21 0.41
CA CYS A 29 23.74 -3.01 0.96
C CYS A 29 23.61 -4.34 0.20
N GLU A 30 23.79 -5.46 0.91
CA GLU A 30 23.49 -6.78 0.37
C GLU A 30 21.98 -6.99 0.21
N VAL A 31 21.58 -7.76 -0.78
CA VAL A 31 20.15 -8.02 -1.06
C VAL A 31 19.87 -9.51 -1.08
N VAL A 32 18.82 -9.90 -0.37
CA VAL A 32 18.18 -11.21 -0.46
C VAL A 32 16.83 -11.02 -1.12
N PHE A 33 16.64 -11.57 -2.33
CA PHE A 33 15.35 -11.56 -2.99
C PHE A 33 14.50 -12.75 -2.54
N ASP A 34 13.22 -12.51 -2.25
CA ASP A 34 12.25 -13.57 -2.06
C ASP A 34 10.94 -13.26 -2.80
N TYR A 35 10.27 -14.31 -3.26
CA TYR A 35 9.07 -14.17 -4.05
C TYR A 35 7.82 -14.32 -3.18
N PHE A 36 6.96 -13.31 -3.26
CA PHE A 36 5.67 -13.30 -2.61
C PHE A 36 4.77 -14.45 -3.08
N ASN A 37 4.20 -15.20 -2.14
CA ASN A 37 3.39 -16.40 -2.41
C ASN A 37 1.95 -16.12 -2.87
N GLY A 38 1.49 -14.87 -2.85
CA GLY A 38 0.20 -14.48 -3.41
C GLY A 38 -0.78 -13.90 -2.41
N GLU A 39 -0.68 -14.23 -1.11
CA GLU A 39 -1.58 -13.70 -0.08
C GLU A 39 -0.84 -13.17 1.15
N CYS A 40 -1.38 -12.09 1.76
CA CYS A 40 -0.92 -11.58 3.05
C CYS A 40 -1.58 -12.39 4.17
N CYS A 41 -1.03 -13.55 4.47
CA CYS A 41 -1.52 -14.46 5.50
C CYS A 41 -0.47 -14.77 6.56
N ASN A 42 -0.89 -15.31 7.70
CA ASN A 42 0.02 -15.57 8.82
C ASN A 42 1.17 -16.52 8.42
N SER A 43 0.90 -17.58 7.64
CA SER A 43 1.95 -18.53 7.19
C SER A 43 3.02 -17.86 6.31
N GLU A 44 2.63 -16.95 5.40
CA GLU A 44 3.57 -16.23 4.55
C GLU A 44 4.38 -15.21 5.36
N ILE A 45 3.73 -14.52 6.32
CA ILE A 45 4.43 -13.60 7.23
C ILE A 45 5.48 -14.36 8.04
N ASP A 46 5.13 -15.50 8.65
CA ASP A 46 6.03 -16.33 9.46
C ASP A 46 7.20 -16.87 8.63
N ARG A 47 6.93 -17.32 7.41
CA ARG A 47 7.96 -17.77 6.46
C ARG A 47 8.99 -16.67 6.20
N LEU A 48 8.54 -15.48 5.89
CA LEU A 48 9.41 -14.35 5.57
C LEU A 48 10.16 -13.80 6.81
N VAL A 49 9.53 -13.81 7.98
CA VAL A 49 10.21 -13.46 9.25
C VAL A 49 11.38 -14.40 9.51
N ASN A 50 11.22 -15.71 9.24
CA ASN A 50 12.30 -16.67 9.37
C ASN A 50 13.44 -16.37 8.37
N ILE A 51 13.12 -16.03 7.12
CA ILE A 51 14.12 -15.62 6.11
C ILE A 51 14.90 -14.39 6.57
N VAL A 52 14.23 -13.37 7.11
CA VAL A 52 14.89 -12.17 7.68
C VAL A 52 15.88 -12.57 8.77
N LYS A 53 15.48 -13.44 9.70
CA LYS A 53 16.32 -13.88 10.83
C LYS A 53 17.50 -14.74 10.36
N GLU A 54 17.27 -15.74 9.53
CA GLU A 54 18.29 -16.66 9.03
C GLU A 54 19.37 -15.93 8.22
N ASN A 55 18.95 -14.96 7.41
CA ASN A 55 19.88 -14.16 6.60
C ASN A 55 20.42 -12.92 7.33
N GLN A 56 19.97 -12.66 8.56
CA GLN A 56 20.37 -11.48 9.34
C GLN A 56 20.08 -10.15 8.60
N CYS A 57 18.92 -10.07 7.91
CA CYS A 57 18.51 -8.85 7.25
C CYS A 57 18.14 -7.78 8.29
N ASP A 58 18.60 -6.55 8.07
CA ASP A 58 18.33 -5.38 8.93
C ASP A 58 17.36 -4.35 8.29
N LEU A 59 16.77 -4.74 7.16
CA LEU A 59 15.78 -3.96 6.41
C LEU A 59 14.86 -4.90 5.63
N VAL A 60 13.57 -4.57 5.56
CA VAL A 60 12.60 -5.21 4.66
C VAL A 60 12.15 -4.20 3.61
N ILE A 61 12.11 -4.61 2.34
CA ILE A 61 11.65 -3.78 1.22
C ILE A 61 10.53 -4.52 0.50
N GLY A 62 9.33 -3.93 0.48
CA GLY A 62 8.18 -4.45 -0.28
C GLY A 62 8.04 -3.73 -1.62
N ILE A 63 8.15 -4.46 -2.75
CA ILE A 63 8.05 -3.90 -4.10
C ILE A 63 6.88 -4.54 -4.84
N GLY A 64 5.81 -3.75 -5.11
CA GLY A 64 4.65 -4.31 -5.80
C GLY A 64 3.34 -3.58 -5.57
N GLY A 65 2.33 -4.29 -5.07
CA GLY A 65 0.99 -3.81 -4.75
C GLY A 65 0.59 -4.08 -3.29
N GLY A 66 -0.65 -3.80 -2.94
CA GLY A 66 -1.17 -3.77 -1.57
C GLY A 66 -0.83 -4.99 -0.71
N LYS A 67 -1.08 -6.21 -1.20
CA LYS A 67 -0.80 -7.45 -0.46
C LYS A 67 0.70 -7.61 -0.13
N ILE A 68 1.59 -7.19 -1.04
CA ILE A 68 3.05 -7.20 -0.79
C ILE A 68 3.42 -6.16 0.28
N PHE A 69 2.81 -4.98 0.25
CA PHE A 69 3.09 -3.95 1.24
C PHE A 69 2.66 -4.37 2.64
N ASP A 70 1.45 -4.92 2.75
CA ASP A 70 0.92 -5.39 4.02
C ASP A 70 1.77 -6.54 4.58
N THR A 71 2.18 -7.48 3.72
CA THR A 71 3.10 -8.54 4.12
C THR A 71 4.46 -7.97 4.56
N ALA A 72 5.06 -7.05 3.79
CA ALA A 72 6.36 -6.46 4.13
C ALA A 72 6.31 -5.67 5.45
N LYS A 73 5.24 -4.90 5.67
CA LYS A 73 5.01 -4.17 6.93
C LYS A 73 4.88 -5.12 8.12
N ALA A 74 4.08 -6.18 7.99
CA ALA A 74 3.91 -7.19 9.03
C ALA A 74 5.22 -7.93 9.33
N VAL A 75 5.95 -8.35 8.30
CA VAL A 75 7.27 -9.02 8.44
C VAL A 75 8.26 -8.11 9.17
N ALA A 76 8.37 -6.87 8.76
CA ALA A 76 9.26 -5.90 9.41
C ALA A 76 8.90 -5.68 10.88
N TYR A 77 7.60 -5.59 11.18
CA TYR A 77 7.10 -5.46 12.56
C TYR A 77 7.52 -6.66 13.43
N TYR A 78 7.26 -7.88 12.98
CA TYR A 78 7.61 -9.08 13.75
C TYR A 78 9.11 -9.38 13.80
N ALA A 79 9.87 -8.93 12.79
CA ALA A 79 11.33 -9.05 12.77
C ALA A 79 12.04 -7.91 13.52
N GLY A 80 11.34 -6.82 13.86
CA GLY A 80 11.92 -5.65 14.52
C GLY A 80 12.86 -4.85 13.61
N THR A 81 12.57 -4.79 12.31
CA THR A 81 13.38 -4.07 11.31
C THR A 81 12.62 -2.87 10.72
N PRO A 82 13.29 -1.86 10.16
CA PRO A 82 12.64 -0.86 9.32
C PRO A 82 12.04 -1.48 8.06
N VAL A 83 11.04 -0.79 7.49
CA VAL A 83 10.38 -1.19 6.24
C VAL A 83 10.37 -0.06 5.22
N PHE A 84 10.73 -0.38 3.97
CA PHE A 84 10.59 0.48 2.80
C PHE A 84 9.53 -0.09 1.87
N ILE A 85 8.67 0.76 1.35
CA ILE A 85 7.59 0.38 0.44
C ILE A 85 7.82 1.07 -0.91
N CYS A 86 7.88 0.28 -1.98
CA CYS A 86 8.10 0.76 -3.34
C CYS A 86 6.94 0.31 -4.24
N PRO A 87 5.87 1.11 -4.35
CA PRO A 87 4.74 0.78 -5.19
C PRO A 87 5.10 0.71 -6.67
N THR A 88 4.61 -0.34 -7.35
CA THR A 88 4.66 -0.45 -8.81
C THR A 88 3.30 -0.24 -9.46
N ILE A 89 2.28 -0.02 -8.64
CA ILE A 89 0.89 0.28 -9.01
C ILE A 89 0.30 1.21 -7.95
N ALA A 90 -0.68 2.02 -8.31
CA ALA A 90 -1.40 2.92 -7.39
C ALA A 90 -2.86 2.44 -7.22
N SER A 91 -3.05 1.15 -6.84
CA SER A 91 -4.36 0.50 -6.77
C SER A 91 -5.01 0.55 -5.39
N THR A 92 -4.33 1.07 -4.36
CA THR A 92 -4.79 1.08 -2.98
C THR A 92 -4.02 2.13 -2.18
N ASP A 93 -4.53 2.49 -1.03
CA ASP A 93 -3.94 3.42 -0.08
C ASP A 93 -3.03 2.76 0.99
N ALA A 94 -2.78 1.48 0.88
CA ALA A 94 -1.93 0.70 1.78
C ALA A 94 -0.45 1.15 1.91
N PRO A 95 0.18 1.85 0.92
CA PRO A 95 1.63 2.13 0.98
C PRO A 95 2.07 2.90 2.21
N CYS A 96 1.29 3.87 2.69
CA CYS A 96 1.73 4.81 3.73
C CYS A 96 1.19 4.47 5.13
N SER A 97 0.19 3.61 5.26
CA SER A 97 -0.51 3.40 6.52
C SER A 97 0.25 2.52 7.52
N ALA A 98 0.06 2.80 8.82
CA ALA A 98 0.49 1.95 9.93
C ALA A 98 -0.49 0.79 10.16
N LEU A 99 -0.86 0.10 9.10
CA LEU A 99 -1.83 -0.98 9.07
C LEU A 99 -1.42 -2.03 8.05
N SER A 100 -1.66 -3.30 8.37
CA SER A 100 -1.65 -4.41 7.41
C SER A 100 -2.98 -5.14 7.49
N VAL A 101 -3.55 -5.46 6.33
CA VAL A 101 -4.73 -6.34 6.25
C VAL A 101 -4.25 -7.77 6.11
N VAL A 102 -4.66 -8.63 7.05
CA VAL A 102 -4.29 -10.05 7.06
C VAL A 102 -5.50 -10.86 6.63
N TYR A 103 -5.25 -11.80 5.73
CA TYR A 103 -6.24 -12.71 5.16
C TYR A 103 -5.93 -14.16 5.53
N THR A 104 -6.90 -15.05 5.35
CA THR A 104 -6.64 -16.50 5.35
C THR A 104 -5.85 -16.88 4.08
N GLU A 105 -5.38 -18.12 4.00
CA GLU A 105 -4.70 -18.64 2.79
C GLU A 105 -5.61 -18.65 1.55
N GLU A 106 -6.95 -18.71 1.76
CA GLU A 106 -7.97 -18.63 0.73
C GLU A 106 -8.34 -17.20 0.32
N GLY A 107 -7.73 -16.17 0.95
CA GLY A 107 -7.99 -14.77 0.64
C GLY A 107 -9.19 -14.15 1.35
N ILE A 108 -9.75 -14.80 2.37
CA ILE A 108 -10.85 -14.27 3.19
C ILE A 108 -10.28 -13.32 4.23
N PHE A 109 -10.88 -12.13 4.40
CA PHE A 109 -10.48 -11.18 5.43
C PHE A 109 -10.47 -11.85 6.82
N GLU A 110 -9.33 -11.74 7.53
CA GLU A 110 -9.17 -12.28 8.89
C GLU A 110 -9.12 -11.15 9.93
N LYS A 111 -8.19 -10.21 9.77
CA LYS A 111 -7.99 -9.12 10.75
C LYS A 111 -7.21 -7.94 10.20
N TYR A 112 -7.34 -6.81 10.89
CA TYR A 112 -6.40 -5.71 10.79
C TYR A 112 -5.25 -5.88 11.79
N LEU A 113 -4.02 -5.81 11.31
CA LEU A 113 -2.82 -5.69 12.14
C LEU A 113 -2.44 -4.22 12.24
N PHE A 114 -2.77 -3.59 13.36
CA PHE A 114 -2.35 -2.21 13.63
C PHE A 114 -0.87 -2.18 14.01
N LEU A 115 -0.11 -1.32 13.34
CA LEU A 115 1.32 -1.18 13.52
C LEU A 115 1.65 0.06 14.37
N PRO A 116 2.77 0.06 15.10
CA PRO A 116 3.12 1.18 15.98
C PRO A 116 3.59 2.44 15.24
N ALA A 117 3.94 2.30 13.95
CA ALA A 117 4.44 3.40 13.12
C ALA A 117 4.18 3.12 11.63
N ASN A 118 4.10 4.20 10.86
CA ASN A 118 4.05 4.15 9.40
C ASN A 118 5.40 3.64 8.83
N PRO A 119 5.45 3.18 7.56
CA PRO A 119 6.68 2.78 6.91
C PRO A 119 7.78 3.87 6.98
N ASN A 120 9.03 3.44 7.14
CA ASN A 120 10.17 4.35 7.25
C ASN A 120 10.44 5.11 5.95
N LEU A 121 10.07 4.51 4.80
CA LEU A 121 10.16 5.13 3.48
C LEU A 121 9.05 4.58 2.59
N VAL A 122 8.43 5.48 1.81
CA VAL A 122 7.59 5.12 0.66
C VAL A 122 8.20 5.79 -0.57
N LEU A 123 8.66 4.98 -1.53
CA LEU A 123 9.29 5.46 -2.77
C LEU A 123 8.33 5.26 -3.94
N MET A 124 7.82 6.37 -4.49
CA MET A 124 6.89 6.39 -5.62
C MET A 124 7.65 6.71 -6.90
N ASP A 125 7.89 5.72 -7.76
CA ASP A 125 8.38 5.94 -9.12
C ASP A 125 7.17 6.04 -10.07
N THR A 126 6.84 7.26 -10.46
CA THR A 126 5.66 7.55 -11.28
C THR A 126 5.79 7.01 -12.71
N ASP A 127 7.00 6.84 -13.24
CA ASP A 127 7.25 6.22 -14.54
C ASP A 127 6.96 4.71 -14.52
N ILE A 128 7.30 4.03 -13.43
CA ILE A 128 6.96 2.62 -13.23
C ILE A 128 5.45 2.46 -13.09
N ILE A 129 4.81 3.29 -12.26
CA ILE A 129 3.37 3.23 -12.00
C ILE A 129 2.57 3.54 -13.28
N THR A 130 2.99 4.53 -14.07
CA THR A 130 2.34 4.89 -15.35
C THR A 130 2.31 3.71 -16.34
N LYS A 131 3.28 2.80 -16.28
CA LYS A 131 3.34 1.59 -17.13
C LYS A 131 2.48 0.43 -16.60
N SER A 132 1.85 0.59 -15.46
CA SER A 132 0.97 -0.42 -14.89
C SER A 132 -0.41 -0.45 -15.60
N PRO A 133 -1.17 -1.55 -15.48
CA PRO A 133 -2.52 -1.59 -16.05
C PRO A 133 -3.41 -0.48 -15.49
N VAL A 134 -3.97 0.36 -16.37
CA VAL A 134 -4.78 1.55 -16.01
C VAL A 134 -5.92 1.21 -15.04
N ARG A 135 -6.55 0.04 -15.22
CA ARG A 135 -7.62 -0.44 -14.34
C ARG A 135 -7.22 -0.47 -12.85
N LEU A 136 -5.93 -0.68 -12.55
CA LEU A 136 -5.44 -0.73 -11.17
C LEU A 136 -5.39 0.66 -10.54
N THR A 137 -4.94 1.68 -11.29
CA THR A 137 -5.00 3.07 -10.82
C THR A 137 -6.46 3.53 -10.66
N VAL A 138 -7.36 3.12 -11.57
CA VAL A 138 -8.80 3.40 -11.45
C VAL A 138 -9.41 2.71 -10.22
N ALA A 139 -9.00 1.48 -9.90
CA ALA A 139 -9.40 0.82 -8.65
C ALA A 139 -8.95 1.62 -7.43
N GLY A 140 -7.69 2.11 -7.44
CA GLY A 140 -7.19 3.01 -6.39
C GLY A 140 -7.96 4.32 -6.27
N MET A 141 -8.44 4.90 -7.39
CA MET A 141 -9.33 6.06 -7.32
C MET A 141 -10.66 5.72 -6.61
N GLY A 142 -11.19 4.50 -6.81
CA GLY A 142 -12.41 4.04 -6.12
C GLY A 142 -12.19 3.88 -4.62
N ASP A 143 -11.07 3.30 -4.23
CA ASP A 143 -10.62 3.15 -2.84
C ASP A 143 -10.47 4.53 -2.17
N ALA A 144 -9.68 5.39 -2.77
CA ALA A 144 -9.42 6.74 -2.29
C ALA A 144 -10.68 7.64 -2.26
N LEU A 145 -11.63 7.42 -3.16
CA LEU A 145 -12.91 8.15 -3.17
C LEU A 145 -13.72 7.86 -1.91
N ALA A 146 -13.70 6.63 -1.40
CA ALA A 146 -14.44 6.24 -0.21
C ALA A 146 -13.94 6.97 1.04
N THR A 147 -12.64 7.26 1.13
CA THR A 147 -11.97 7.84 2.30
C THR A 147 -12.66 9.11 2.82
N TYR A 148 -13.01 10.05 1.95
CA TYR A 148 -13.68 11.29 2.40
C TYR A 148 -15.06 11.03 3.00
N PHE A 149 -15.87 10.15 2.41
CA PHE A 149 -17.21 9.85 2.88
C PHE A 149 -17.17 9.10 4.21
N GLU A 150 -16.23 8.18 4.36
CA GLU A 150 -16.04 7.41 5.59
C GLU A 150 -15.48 8.27 6.71
N ALA A 151 -14.50 9.13 6.42
CA ALA A 151 -13.99 10.14 7.36
C ALA A 151 -15.10 11.04 7.92
N ARG A 152 -16.02 11.50 7.05
CA ARG A 152 -17.21 12.27 7.47
C ARG A 152 -18.12 11.47 8.37
N ALA A 153 -18.34 10.20 8.08
CA ALA A 153 -19.18 9.32 8.90
C ALA A 153 -18.55 9.11 10.28
N CYS A 154 -17.25 8.82 10.34
CA CYS A 154 -16.50 8.66 11.58
C CYS A 154 -16.49 9.94 12.42
N LYS A 155 -16.26 11.11 11.80
CA LYS A 155 -16.32 12.40 12.50
C LYS A 155 -17.69 12.65 13.12
N ARG A 156 -18.78 12.40 12.38
CA ARG A 156 -20.16 12.62 12.86
C ARG A 156 -20.56 11.66 13.97
N SER A 157 -20.16 10.40 13.88
CA SER A 157 -20.46 9.39 14.91
C SER A 157 -19.55 9.49 16.14
N GLY A 158 -18.44 10.22 16.04
CA GLY A 158 -17.41 10.25 17.06
C GLY A 158 -16.66 8.91 17.19
N ALA A 159 -16.61 8.12 16.13
CA ALA A 159 -15.88 6.86 16.09
C ALA A 159 -14.37 7.08 16.32
N THR A 160 -13.69 6.04 16.77
CA THR A 160 -12.23 6.04 16.92
C THR A 160 -11.59 5.81 15.55
N SER A 161 -10.57 6.60 15.21
CA SER A 161 -9.76 6.41 14.00
C SER A 161 -8.83 5.20 14.12
N CYS A 162 -8.22 4.78 13.02
CA CYS A 162 -7.22 3.69 13.04
C CYS A 162 -5.99 4.04 13.89
N ALA A 163 -5.66 5.32 14.03
CA ALA A 163 -4.61 5.82 14.92
C ALA A 163 -5.00 5.85 16.42
N GLY A 164 -6.20 5.38 16.79
CA GLY A 164 -6.66 5.26 18.17
C GLY A 164 -7.26 6.52 18.79
N GLY A 165 -7.33 7.63 18.04
CA GLY A 165 -7.87 8.92 18.49
C GLY A 165 -9.21 9.27 17.82
N LYS A 166 -9.65 10.51 17.99
CA LYS A 166 -10.79 11.08 17.25
C LYS A 166 -10.32 11.74 15.97
N THR A 167 -11.19 11.74 14.95
CA THR A 167 -10.94 12.45 13.68
C THR A 167 -10.63 13.92 13.94
N THR A 168 -9.47 14.38 13.44
CA THR A 168 -9.03 15.78 13.55
C THR A 168 -9.47 16.62 12.34
N GLU A 169 -9.38 17.95 12.44
CA GLU A 169 -9.60 18.84 11.29
C GLU A 169 -8.54 18.62 10.20
N ALA A 170 -7.29 18.32 10.58
CA ALA A 170 -6.22 18.00 9.64
C ALA A 170 -6.54 16.71 8.85
N ALA A 171 -6.99 15.65 9.53
CA ALA A 171 -7.42 14.40 8.86
C ALA A 171 -8.56 14.65 7.87
N MET A 172 -9.56 15.46 8.27
CA MET A 172 -10.66 15.85 7.38
C MET A 172 -10.21 16.67 6.18
N ALA A 173 -9.23 17.56 6.36
CA ALA A 173 -8.66 18.35 5.27
C ALA A 173 -7.93 17.47 4.25
N LEU A 174 -7.14 16.48 4.71
CA LEU A 174 -6.46 15.51 3.83
C LEU A 174 -7.46 14.65 3.05
N ALA A 175 -8.48 14.09 3.74
CA ALA A 175 -9.52 13.30 3.10
C ALA A 175 -10.33 14.13 2.08
N LYS A 176 -10.60 15.41 2.38
CA LYS A 176 -11.28 16.33 1.45
C LYS A 176 -10.40 16.66 0.25
N LEU A 177 -9.11 16.94 0.46
CA LEU A 177 -8.16 17.18 -0.62
C LEU A 177 -8.04 15.97 -1.54
N CYS A 178 -8.01 14.75 -0.97
CA CYS A 178 -8.06 13.50 -1.75
C CYS A 178 -9.28 13.48 -2.69
N PHE A 179 -10.47 13.68 -2.13
CA PHE A 179 -11.71 13.73 -2.91
C PHE A 179 -11.66 14.78 -4.02
N ASP A 180 -11.28 16.04 -3.70
CA ASP A 180 -11.25 17.13 -4.67
C ASP A 180 -10.25 16.85 -5.81
N THR A 181 -9.06 16.32 -5.48
CA THR A 181 -8.04 15.93 -6.46
C THR A 181 -8.58 14.87 -7.42
N LEU A 182 -9.26 13.84 -6.91
CA LEU A 182 -9.85 12.79 -7.76
C LEU A 182 -10.94 13.34 -8.67
N MET A 183 -11.80 14.22 -8.16
CA MET A 183 -12.88 14.82 -8.96
C MET A 183 -12.34 15.75 -10.06
N GLU A 184 -11.26 16.47 -9.80
CA GLU A 184 -10.65 17.40 -10.75
C GLU A 184 -9.76 16.71 -11.79
N GLU A 185 -8.93 15.75 -11.34
CA GLU A 185 -7.84 15.19 -12.14
C GLU A 185 -8.07 13.75 -12.59
N GLY A 186 -9.00 13.01 -11.98
CA GLY A 186 -9.16 11.58 -12.21
C GLY A 186 -9.38 11.18 -13.67
N VAL A 187 -10.27 11.88 -14.38
CA VAL A 187 -10.54 11.58 -15.81
C VAL A 187 -9.33 11.94 -16.69
N LYS A 188 -8.68 13.08 -16.41
CA LYS A 188 -7.46 13.51 -17.12
C LYS A 188 -6.33 12.50 -16.93
N ALA A 189 -6.13 12.04 -15.69
CA ALA A 189 -5.13 11.03 -15.37
C ALA A 189 -5.41 9.70 -16.08
N LYS A 190 -6.67 9.23 -16.08
CA LYS A 190 -7.06 8.01 -16.80
C LYS A 190 -6.71 8.09 -18.29
N ILE A 191 -7.07 9.18 -18.95
CA ILE A 191 -6.79 9.38 -20.39
C ILE A 191 -5.27 9.39 -20.64
N ALA A 192 -4.50 10.07 -19.79
CA ALA A 192 -3.04 10.12 -19.90
C ALA A 192 -2.40 8.72 -19.71
N LEU A 193 -2.88 7.96 -18.72
CA LEU A 193 -2.43 6.58 -18.47
C LEU A 193 -2.76 5.64 -19.64
N GLU A 194 -3.94 5.78 -20.26
CA GLU A 194 -4.30 5.03 -21.47
C GLU A 194 -3.38 5.34 -22.66
N ALA A 195 -2.84 6.56 -22.71
CA ALA A 195 -1.82 6.96 -23.67
C ALA A 195 -0.38 6.60 -23.24
N GLY A 196 -0.19 6.04 -22.04
CA GLY A 196 1.14 5.68 -21.50
C GLY A 196 2.00 6.89 -21.14
N VAL A 197 1.39 8.03 -20.79
CA VAL A 197 2.09 9.29 -20.51
C VAL A 197 1.92 9.69 -19.04
N CYS A 198 3.03 9.94 -18.35
CA CYS A 198 3.03 10.55 -17.02
C CYS A 198 2.81 12.06 -17.17
N THR A 199 1.69 12.56 -16.67
CA THR A 199 1.33 13.97 -16.65
C THR A 199 1.16 14.46 -15.22
N PRO A 200 1.14 15.78 -14.94
CA PRO A 200 0.83 16.28 -13.62
C PRO A 200 -0.50 15.77 -13.04
N ALA A 201 -1.49 15.48 -13.88
CA ALA A 201 -2.74 14.86 -13.43
C ALA A 201 -2.53 13.42 -12.94
N VAL A 202 -1.66 12.64 -13.60
CA VAL A 202 -1.28 11.29 -13.16
C VAL A 202 -0.56 11.34 -11.82
N GLU A 203 0.41 12.21 -11.66
CA GLU A 203 1.16 12.37 -10.40
C GLU A 203 0.25 12.76 -9.23
N LYS A 204 -0.67 13.72 -9.43
CA LYS A 204 -1.66 14.11 -8.42
C LYS A 204 -2.59 12.96 -8.04
N VAL A 205 -3.03 12.16 -9.00
CA VAL A 205 -3.89 10.99 -8.72
C VAL A 205 -3.11 9.90 -7.99
N ILE A 206 -1.84 9.66 -8.34
CA ILE A 206 -0.97 8.75 -7.58
C ILE A 206 -0.83 9.23 -6.14
N GLU A 207 -0.59 10.52 -5.91
CA GLU A 207 -0.52 11.12 -4.57
C GLU A 207 -1.86 10.95 -3.83
N ALA A 208 -2.99 11.22 -4.50
CA ALA A 208 -4.32 11.06 -3.91
C ALA A 208 -4.59 9.62 -3.51
N ASN A 209 -4.36 8.65 -4.41
CA ASN A 209 -4.60 7.23 -4.17
C ASN A 209 -3.75 6.66 -3.03
N THR A 210 -2.54 7.16 -2.83
CA THR A 210 -1.57 6.54 -1.92
C THR A 210 -1.35 7.33 -0.65
N LEU A 211 -1.02 8.62 -0.75
CA LEU A 211 -0.69 9.45 0.41
C LEU A 211 -1.93 10.08 1.04
N LEU A 212 -2.74 10.80 0.26
CA LEU A 212 -3.88 11.55 0.80
C LEU A 212 -4.95 10.61 1.34
N SER A 213 -5.23 9.50 0.62
CA SER A 213 -6.12 8.46 1.11
C SER A 213 -5.50 7.71 2.29
N GLY A 214 -4.24 7.27 2.20
CA GLY A 214 -3.58 6.47 3.22
C GLY A 214 -3.49 7.16 4.58
N ILE A 215 -3.04 8.40 4.62
CA ILE A 215 -3.00 9.19 5.86
C ILE A 215 -4.42 9.66 6.24
N GLY A 216 -5.26 9.93 5.23
CA GLY A 216 -6.65 10.34 5.43
C GLY A 216 -7.46 9.29 6.18
N PHE A 217 -7.50 8.04 5.71
CA PHE A 217 -8.26 6.99 6.38
C PHE A 217 -7.68 6.61 7.75
N GLU A 218 -6.35 6.50 7.84
CA GLU A 218 -5.68 6.13 9.09
C GLU A 218 -6.02 7.11 10.21
N SER A 219 -6.00 8.42 9.89
CA SER A 219 -6.22 9.49 10.86
C SER A 219 -7.71 9.84 11.07
N ALA A 220 -8.59 9.48 10.14
CA ALA A 220 -10.01 9.80 10.22
C ALA A 220 -10.91 8.60 10.54
N GLY A 221 -10.50 7.40 10.15
CA GLY A 221 -11.25 6.15 10.34
C GLY A 221 -11.95 5.65 9.08
N LEU A 222 -12.30 4.37 9.10
CA LEU A 222 -13.06 3.66 8.07
C LEU A 222 -14.50 3.42 8.52
N ALA A 223 -15.40 3.16 7.58
CA ALA A 223 -16.82 2.95 7.84
C ALA A 223 -17.46 1.91 6.90
N GLY A 224 -18.62 2.21 6.32
CA GLY A 224 -19.45 1.25 5.60
C GLY A 224 -18.84 0.68 4.32
N ALA A 225 -18.09 1.47 3.55
CA ALA A 225 -17.53 0.99 2.28
C ALA A 225 -16.53 -0.15 2.51
N HIS A 226 -15.58 0.05 3.42
CA HIS A 226 -14.60 -0.98 3.77
C HIS A 226 -15.21 -2.17 4.51
N ALA A 227 -16.21 -1.93 5.38
CA ALA A 227 -16.92 -3.02 6.07
C ALA A 227 -17.67 -3.93 5.08
N ILE A 228 -18.32 -3.36 4.06
CA ILE A 228 -19.00 -4.12 3.00
C ILE A 228 -17.96 -4.85 2.13
N HIS A 229 -16.89 -4.17 1.74
CA HIS A 229 -15.80 -4.79 0.96
C HIS A 229 -15.20 -6.00 1.66
N ASN A 230 -14.93 -5.90 2.97
CA ASN A 230 -14.41 -7.04 3.75
C ASN A 230 -15.40 -8.21 3.73
N GLY A 231 -16.71 -7.94 3.76
CA GLY A 231 -17.73 -8.98 3.62
C GLY A 231 -17.74 -9.65 2.25
N PHE A 232 -17.34 -8.95 1.19
CA PHE A 232 -17.27 -9.50 -0.16
C PHE A 232 -16.12 -10.50 -0.36
N THR A 233 -15.10 -10.49 0.49
CA THR A 233 -13.95 -11.41 0.37
C THR A 233 -14.32 -12.89 0.53
N VAL A 234 -15.54 -13.21 0.96
CA VAL A 234 -16.06 -14.59 1.00
C VAL A 234 -16.70 -15.05 -0.32
N LEU A 235 -16.86 -14.15 -1.30
CA LEU A 235 -17.45 -14.44 -2.60
C LEU A 235 -16.36 -14.92 -3.56
N GLU A 236 -16.63 -15.97 -4.33
CA GLU A 236 -15.66 -16.54 -5.29
C GLU A 236 -15.31 -15.57 -6.44
N GLU A 237 -16.18 -14.59 -6.72
CA GLU A 237 -16.01 -13.59 -7.78
C GLU A 237 -15.19 -12.37 -7.36
N CYS A 238 -14.75 -12.26 -6.09
CA CYS A 238 -14.05 -11.08 -5.53
C CYS A 238 -12.53 -11.28 -5.30
#